data_b9ecc4f77514e748aa1f6cd9bff331e0
#
_entry.id   b9ecc4f77514e748aa1f6cd9bff331e0
#
_cell.length_a   1.000
_cell.length_b   1.000
_cell.length_c   1.000
_cell.angle_alpha   90.00
_cell.angle_beta   90.00
_cell.angle_gamma   90.00
#
_symmetry.space_group_name_H-M   'P 1'
#
loop_
_entity.id
_entity.type
_entity.pdbx_description
1 polymer ?
#
loop_
_entity_poly.entity_id
_entity_poly.type
_entity_poly.pdbx_seq_one_letter_code
_entity_poly.pdbx_strand_id
1 'polypeptide(L)'
;FDSFKVQTPYCYRCPLGKNREECSIDCLGAVEEVLKKNAGEIAAIVIEPLLLGAGGMIVYPVEYLKGIWELSRKYNVHLIVDEVATGFGRTGKMFACEHAGVEPDFMCLSKGITSGYLPLGATLTTEEVYKAFYDDHDKLKTFYHGHTYTANPVSCAAAVASIDLFKSDNSLENAAVINRSLGSFLSGMAELSFVGDVRSIGVVGAMELVKDKKTKEPFGLNERVGLDIYKRGLENNLLLRPLGNVIYFFLPLCTKSEELDDIFSRASIILSGG
;
A
#
# COMPACT_ATOMS: atom_id res chain seq x y z
N PHE A 1 0.85 20.87 8.76
CA PHE A 1 -0.61 20.99 8.65
C PHE A 1 -1.28 20.20 9.75
N ASP A 2 -2.31 20.76 10.36
CA ASP A 2 -3.16 20.03 11.27
C ASP A 2 -3.99 19.04 10.48
N SER A 3 -4.19 17.83 11.03
CA SER A 3 -4.94 16.78 10.38
C SER A 3 -5.80 16.01 11.37
N PHE A 4 -7.03 15.74 10.99
CA PHE A 4 -7.89 14.79 11.69
C PHE A 4 -7.44 13.37 11.34
N LYS A 5 -7.30 12.51 12.35
CA LYS A 5 -6.94 11.10 12.15
C LYS A 5 -8.13 10.23 12.51
N VAL A 6 -8.38 9.23 11.69
CA VAL A 6 -9.42 8.22 11.91
C VAL A 6 -8.78 6.86 12.14
N GLN A 7 -9.55 5.94 12.72
CA GLN A 7 -9.08 4.58 12.96
C GLN A 7 -8.78 3.85 11.65
N THR A 8 -7.69 3.09 11.66
CA THR A 8 -7.25 2.26 10.52
C THR A 8 -8.25 1.14 10.25
N PRO A 9 -8.62 0.87 8.98
CA PRO A 9 -9.48 -0.25 8.60
C PRO A 9 -8.74 -1.59 8.67
N TYR A 10 -8.35 -2.01 9.88
CA TYR A 10 -7.55 -3.22 10.09
C TYR A 10 -8.44 -4.38 10.56
N CYS A 11 -8.85 -5.25 9.62
CA CYS A 11 -9.82 -6.31 9.92
C CYS A 11 -9.32 -7.34 10.93
N TYR A 12 -8.05 -7.77 10.88
CA TYR A 12 -7.50 -8.71 11.86
C TYR A 12 -7.53 -8.16 13.29
N ARG A 13 -7.22 -6.88 13.49
CA ARG A 13 -7.34 -6.17 14.77
C ARG A 13 -8.40 -5.07 14.67
N CYS A 14 -9.62 -5.50 14.33
CA CYS A 14 -10.70 -4.57 14.07
C CYS A 14 -10.92 -3.63 15.27
N PRO A 15 -10.84 -2.30 15.10
CA PRO A 15 -11.03 -1.34 16.19
C PRO A 15 -12.45 -1.34 16.74
N LEU A 16 -13.40 -1.90 15.98
CA LEU A 16 -14.81 -2.05 16.40
C LEU A 16 -15.11 -3.44 16.95
N GLY A 17 -14.12 -4.34 17.08
CA GLY A 17 -14.29 -5.69 17.56
C GLY A 17 -15.12 -6.61 16.66
N LYS A 18 -15.33 -6.24 15.39
CA LYS A 18 -16.15 -7.01 14.44
C LYS A 18 -15.33 -8.00 13.63
N ASN A 19 -15.96 -9.10 13.23
CA ASN A 19 -15.44 -10.02 12.21
C ASN A 19 -15.74 -9.48 10.81
N ARG A 20 -14.87 -9.77 9.84
CA ARG A 20 -15.03 -9.29 8.46
C ARG A 20 -16.33 -9.77 7.81
N GLU A 21 -16.74 -11.01 8.09
CA GLU A 21 -17.93 -11.64 7.53
C GLU A 21 -19.24 -10.97 7.99
N GLU A 22 -19.24 -10.37 9.19
CA GLU A 22 -20.38 -9.72 9.80
C GLU A 22 -20.34 -8.18 9.69
N CYS A 23 -19.32 -7.66 8.99
CA CYS A 23 -19.03 -6.23 8.95
C CYS A 23 -19.49 -5.61 7.62
N SER A 24 -20.33 -4.58 7.70
CA SER A 24 -20.73 -3.75 6.56
C SER A 24 -19.80 -2.54 6.33
N ILE A 25 -18.51 -2.71 6.61
CA ILE A 25 -17.49 -1.65 6.58
C ILE A 25 -17.81 -0.52 7.57
N ASP A 26 -18.28 -0.87 8.75
CA ASP A 26 -18.74 0.07 9.78
C ASP A 26 -17.67 1.09 10.21
N CYS A 27 -16.39 0.80 9.98
CA CYS A 27 -15.29 1.72 10.23
C CYS A 27 -15.35 3.00 9.36
N LEU A 28 -16.13 3.02 8.27
CA LEU A 28 -16.45 4.25 7.53
C LEU A 28 -17.23 5.27 8.38
N GLY A 29 -18.00 4.81 9.36
CA GLY A 29 -18.76 5.68 10.25
C GLY A 29 -17.86 6.69 10.99
N ALA A 30 -16.65 6.29 11.38
CA ALA A 30 -15.71 7.19 12.05
C ALA A 30 -15.23 8.31 11.09
N VAL A 31 -15.04 7.99 9.82
CA VAL A 31 -14.67 8.99 8.80
C VAL A 31 -15.82 9.97 8.58
N GLU A 32 -17.03 9.43 8.43
CA GLU A 32 -18.22 10.25 8.20
C GLU A 32 -18.50 11.17 9.40
N GLU A 33 -18.29 10.70 10.61
CA GLU A 33 -18.46 11.50 11.84
C GLU A 33 -17.50 12.69 11.86
N VAL A 34 -16.22 12.49 11.49
CA VAL A 34 -15.24 13.57 11.39
C VAL A 34 -15.65 14.58 10.32
N LEU A 35 -16.07 14.12 9.15
CA LEU A 35 -16.54 14.98 8.07
C LEU A 35 -17.77 15.81 8.49
N LYS A 36 -18.73 15.19 9.18
CA LYS A 36 -19.93 15.90 9.69
C LYS A 36 -19.58 16.99 10.70
N LYS A 37 -18.68 16.69 11.64
CA LYS A 37 -18.33 17.61 12.72
C LYS A 37 -17.49 18.81 12.24
N ASN A 38 -16.73 18.63 11.17
CA ASN A 38 -15.75 19.61 10.69
C ASN A 38 -16.06 20.06 9.26
N ALA A 39 -17.33 20.08 8.88
CA ALA A 39 -17.75 20.54 7.55
C ALA A 39 -17.25 21.97 7.28
N GLY A 40 -16.59 22.16 6.14
CA GLY A 40 -15.99 23.45 5.76
C GLY A 40 -14.56 23.71 6.24
N GLU A 41 -14.01 22.87 7.14
CA GLU A 41 -12.62 22.96 7.58
C GLU A 41 -11.72 21.90 6.88
N ILE A 42 -12.31 20.84 6.36
CA ILE A 42 -11.59 19.72 5.70
C ILE A 42 -11.52 19.98 4.20
N ALA A 43 -10.31 20.16 3.68
CA ALA A 43 -10.08 20.31 2.24
C ALA A 43 -10.01 18.97 1.51
N ALA A 44 -9.44 17.93 2.13
CA ALA A 44 -9.22 16.64 1.48
C ALA A 44 -9.15 15.48 2.47
N ILE A 45 -9.43 14.27 1.95
CA ILE A 45 -9.10 12.99 2.59
C ILE A 45 -7.86 12.44 1.91
N VAL A 46 -6.86 12.02 2.69
CA VAL A 46 -5.64 11.37 2.17
C VAL A 46 -5.64 9.90 2.59
N ILE A 47 -5.37 8.98 1.65
CA ILE A 47 -5.34 7.55 1.92
C ILE A 47 -4.34 6.81 1.01
N GLU A 48 -3.60 5.85 1.58
CA GLU A 48 -2.91 4.82 0.79
C GLU A 48 -3.97 3.80 0.31
N PRO A 49 -4.20 3.60 -1.00
CA PRO A 49 -5.28 2.73 -1.48
C PRO A 49 -4.96 1.25 -1.28
N LEU A 50 -5.84 0.52 -0.60
CA LEU A 50 -5.88 -0.92 -0.32
C LEU A 50 -4.75 -1.49 0.54
N LEU A 51 -3.60 -0.83 0.62
CA LEU A 51 -2.44 -1.29 1.38
C LEU A 51 -1.83 -0.14 2.18
N LEU A 52 -1.93 -0.18 3.49
CA LEU A 52 -1.21 0.73 4.38
C LEU A 52 0.19 0.17 4.63
N GLY A 53 1.19 0.66 3.89
CA GLY A 53 2.52 0.10 3.87
C GLY A 53 3.23 0.22 5.22
N ALA A 54 3.61 1.43 5.60
CA ALA A 54 4.36 1.70 6.83
C ALA A 54 3.57 1.36 8.12
N GLY A 55 2.25 1.33 8.05
CA GLY A 55 1.36 0.95 9.15
C GLY A 55 1.42 -0.54 9.52
N GLY A 56 2.13 -1.37 8.75
CA GLY A 56 2.27 -2.80 9.01
C GLY A 56 1.81 -3.68 7.84
N MET A 57 1.89 -3.21 6.62
CA MET A 57 1.39 -3.91 5.42
C MET A 57 -0.08 -4.34 5.60
N ILE A 58 -0.90 -3.43 6.08
CA ILE A 58 -2.32 -3.69 6.35
C ILE A 58 -3.08 -3.64 5.04
N VAL A 59 -3.62 -4.78 4.62
CA VAL A 59 -4.54 -4.88 3.48
C VAL A 59 -5.97 -4.73 4.00
N TYR A 60 -6.71 -3.80 3.40
CA TYR A 60 -8.10 -3.54 3.79
C TYR A 60 -9.08 -3.75 2.63
N PRO A 61 -10.38 -3.95 2.92
CA PRO A 61 -11.38 -4.23 1.90
C PRO A 61 -11.53 -3.14 0.85
N VAL A 62 -11.72 -3.53 -0.41
CA VAL A 62 -11.95 -2.63 -1.55
C VAL A 62 -13.14 -1.70 -1.31
N GLU A 63 -14.17 -2.22 -0.63
CA GLU A 63 -15.39 -1.48 -0.29
C GLU A 63 -15.12 -0.29 0.64
N TYR A 64 -14.06 -0.37 1.48
CA TYR A 64 -13.68 0.79 2.30
C TYR A 64 -13.15 1.94 1.44
N LEU A 65 -12.28 1.65 0.46
CA LEU A 65 -11.77 2.68 -0.45
C LEU A 65 -12.92 3.31 -1.25
N LYS A 66 -13.85 2.49 -1.74
CA LYS A 66 -15.05 2.98 -2.44
C LYS A 66 -15.89 3.88 -1.54
N GLY A 67 -16.14 3.46 -0.29
CA GLY A 67 -16.88 4.26 0.68
C GLY A 67 -16.19 5.59 1.03
N ILE A 68 -14.86 5.62 1.12
CA ILE A 68 -14.09 6.87 1.29
C ILE A 68 -14.32 7.82 0.11
N TRP A 69 -14.29 7.30 -1.12
CA TRP A 69 -14.58 8.10 -2.31
C TRP A 69 -16.01 8.62 -2.30
N GLU A 70 -17.01 7.79 -1.98
CA GLU A 70 -18.40 8.21 -1.87
C GLU A 70 -18.60 9.30 -0.81
N LEU A 71 -17.93 9.17 0.34
CA LEU A 71 -17.94 10.19 1.39
C LEU A 71 -17.28 11.49 0.94
N SER A 72 -16.17 11.43 0.20
CA SER A 72 -15.52 12.64 -0.32
C SER A 72 -16.45 13.43 -1.26
N ARG A 73 -17.18 12.72 -2.13
CA ARG A 73 -18.19 13.34 -3.00
C ARG A 73 -19.36 13.91 -2.20
N LYS A 74 -19.88 13.14 -1.24
CA LYS A 74 -21.01 13.55 -0.39
C LYS A 74 -20.74 14.83 0.40
N TYR A 75 -19.52 14.98 0.92
CA TYR A 75 -19.12 16.13 1.74
C TYR A 75 -18.37 17.21 0.96
N ASN A 76 -18.26 17.07 -0.37
CA ASN A 76 -17.56 18.01 -1.25
C ASN A 76 -16.13 18.31 -0.77
N VAL A 77 -15.37 17.25 -0.45
CA VAL A 77 -13.94 17.31 -0.12
C VAL A 77 -13.14 16.52 -1.15
N HIS A 78 -11.91 16.94 -1.42
CA HIS A 78 -11.07 16.22 -2.37
C HIS A 78 -10.62 14.86 -1.81
N LEU A 79 -10.40 13.91 -2.72
CA LEU A 79 -9.74 12.64 -2.41
C LEU A 79 -8.33 12.64 -2.97
N ILE A 80 -7.35 12.45 -2.11
CA ILE A 80 -5.93 12.28 -2.45
C ILE A 80 -5.57 10.80 -2.19
N VAL A 81 -5.18 10.07 -3.22
CA VAL A 81 -4.66 8.71 -3.08
C VAL A 81 -3.13 8.71 -3.15
N ASP A 82 -2.51 8.11 -2.16
CA ASP A 82 -1.07 7.89 -2.11
C ASP A 82 -0.74 6.53 -2.74
N GLU A 83 -0.49 6.54 -4.05
CA GLU A 83 -0.06 5.37 -4.83
C GLU A 83 1.47 5.19 -4.87
N VAL A 84 2.20 5.88 -4.01
CA VAL A 84 3.67 5.80 -3.95
C VAL A 84 4.17 4.37 -3.72
N ALA A 85 3.46 3.57 -2.91
CA ALA A 85 3.79 2.17 -2.65
C ALA A 85 2.92 1.18 -3.44
N THR A 86 1.72 1.56 -3.82
CA THR A 86 0.68 0.67 -4.38
C THR A 86 0.58 0.73 -5.90
N GLY A 87 1.04 1.81 -6.51
CA GLY A 87 1.02 1.99 -7.96
C GLY A 87 2.00 1.09 -8.72
N PHE A 88 1.92 1.18 -10.03
CA PHE A 88 2.80 0.49 -10.98
C PHE A 88 2.80 -1.03 -10.79
N GLY A 89 1.61 -1.64 -10.85
CA GLY A 89 1.44 -3.10 -10.86
C GLY A 89 1.52 -3.77 -9.48
N ARG A 90 1.86 -3.04 -8.42
CA ARG A 90 2.14 -3.59 -7.09
C ARG A 90 0.97 -4.39 -6.51
N THR A 91 -0.25 -3.94 -6.72
CA THR A 91 -1.48 -4.60 -6.24
C THR A 91 -2.12 -5.53 -7.28
N GLY A 92 -1.47 -5.74 -8.43
CA GLY A 92 -1.99 -6.56 -9.54
C GLY A 92 -2.75 -5.77 -10.60
N LYS A 93 -2.98 -4.47 -10.40
CA LYS A 93 -3.44 -3.51 -11.41
C LYS A 93 -2.43 -2.39 -11.53
N MET A 94 -2.50 -1.58 -12.59
CA MET A 94 -1.56 -0.47 -12.77
C MET A 94 -1.59 0.47 -11.57
N PHE A 95 -2.80 0.81 -11.08
CA PHE A 95 -3.01 1.58 -9.86
C PHE A 95 -4.01 0.88 -8.93
N ALA A 96 -3.81 0.97 -7.62
CA ALA A 96 -4.65 0.28 -6.65
C ALA A 96 -6.09 0.84 -6.63
N CYS A 97 -6.28 2.13 -6.89
CA CYS A 97 -7.62 2.75 -6.97
C CYS A 97 -8.52 2.10 -8.03
N GLU A 98 -7.95 1.48 -9.08
CA GLU A 98 -8.70 0.78 -10.12
C GLU A 98 -9.48 -0.44 -9.59
N HIS A 99 -9.04 -1.07 -8.48
CA HIS A 99 -9.77 -2.19 -7.87
C HIS A 99 -11.14 -1.77 -7.36
N ALA A 100 -11.27 -0.53 -6.90
CA ALA A 100 -12.51 0.04 -6.40
C ALA A 100 -13.30 0.84 -7.45
N GLY A 101 -12.75 1.02 -8.66
CA GLY A 101 -13.31 1.91 -9.68
C GLY A 101 -13.36 3.36 -9.21
N VAL A 102 -12.36 3.78 -8.45
CA VAL A 102 -12.27 5.12 -7.84
C VAL A 102 -11.41 6.03 -8.69
N GLU A 103 -11.93 7.21 -9.01
CA GLU A 103 -11.21 8.30 -9.65
C GLU A 103 -10.93 9.39 -8.61
N PRO A 104 -9.67 9.51 -8.11
CA PRO A 104 -9.32 10.51 -7.11
C PRO A 104 -9.14 11.88 -7.73
N ASP A 105 -9.20 12.95 -6.93
CA ASP A 105 -8.88 14.31 -7.37
C ASP A 105 -7.36 14.52 -7.48
N PHE A 106 -6.59 13.81 -6.66
CA PHE A 106 -5.12 13.80 -6.70
C PHE A 106 -4.60 12.37 -6.54
N MET A 107 -3.56 12.04 -7.32
CA MET A 107 -2.84 10.79 -7.24
C MET A 107 -1.35 11.07 -7.06
N CYS A 108 -0.77 10.64 -5.94
CA CYS A 108 0.65 10.78 -5.65
C CYS A 108 1.40 9.54 -6.13
N LEU A 109 2.44 9.75 -6.95
CA LEU A 109 3.25 8.69 -7.56
C LEU A 109 4.72 8.88 -7.22
N SER A 110 5.43 7.78 -6.97
CA SER A 110 6.88 7.74 -6.83
C SER A 110 7.38 6.30 -6.98
N LYS A 111 8.54 5.95 -6.42
CA LYS A 111 9.12 4.59 -6.38
C LYS A 111 9.00 3.83 -7.71
N GLY A 112 7.90 3.14 -7.95
CA GLY A 112 7.63 2.35 -9.15
C GLY A 112 7.65 3.16 -10.44
N ILE A 113 7.43 4.46 -10.40
CA ILE A 113 7.46 5.32 -11.60
C ILE A 113 8.79 5.24 -12.36
N THR A 114 9.90 5.01 -11.66
CA THR A 114 11.24 4.83 -12.25
C THR A 114 11.77 3.41 -12.01
N SER A 115 10.93 2.44 -11.66
CA SER A 115 11.34 1.10 -11.21
C SER A 115 12.40 1.11 -10.08
N GLY A 116 12.46 2.19 -9.31
CA GLY A 116 13.41 2.37 -8.21
C GLY A 116 14.82 2.81 -8.60
N TYR A 117 15.09 3.05 -9.87
CA TYR A 117 16.44 3.44 -10.33
C TYR A 117 16.81 4.88 -9.99
N LEU A 118 15.87 5.81 -10.11
CA LEU A 118 16.13 7.24 -9.89
C LEU A 118 15.02 7.88 -9.05
N PRO A 119 15.34 8.90 -8.25
CA PRO A 119 14.36 9.62 -7.48
C PRO A 119 13.45 10.46 -8.41
N LEU A 120 12.16 10.21 -8.36
CA LEU A 120 11.12 10.99 -9.02
C LEU A 120 9.82 10.87 -8.23
N GLY A 121 9.11 11.98 -8.11
CA GLY A 121 7.74 12.03 -7.64
C GLY A 121 6.89 12.81 -8.63
N ALA A 122 5.64 12.41 -8.77
CA ALA A 122 4.64 13.12 -9.57
C ALA A 122 3.31 13.15 -8.81
N THR A 123 2.58 14.24 -8.98
CA THR A 123 1.19 14.34 -8.53
C THR A 123 0.33 14.59 -9.76
N LEU A 124 -0.56 13.65 -10.04
CA LEU A 124 -1.59 13.80 -11.06
C LEU A 124 -2.80 14.46 -10.42
N THR A 125 -3.51 15.27 -11.19
CA THR A 125 -4.75 15.92 -10.73
C THR A 125 -5.75 16.06 -11.88
N THR A 126 -6.97 16.45 -11.53
CA THR A 126 -8.05 16.68 -12.49
C THR A 126 -7.86 18.01 -13.21
N GLU A 127 -8.50 18.11 -14.38
CA GLU A 127 -8.55 19.36 -15.17
C GLU A 127 -9.22 20.51 -14.37
N GLU A 128 -10.17 20.20 -13.50
CA GLU A 128 -10.84 21.18 -12.64
C GLU A 128 -9.85 21.84 -11.67
N VAL A 129 -9.02 21.01 -10.99
CA VAL A 129 -7.98 21.51 -10.08
C VAL A 129 -6.93 22.32 -10.86
N TYR A 130 -6.50 21.82 -12.02
CA TYR A 130 -5.53 22.52 -12.87
C TYR A 130 -6.03 23.91 -13.27
N LYS A 131 -7.29 24.03 -13.70
CA LYS A 131 -7.90 25.31 -14.09
C LYS A 131 -7.96 26.34 -12.96
N ALA A 132 -7.96 25.92 -11.71
CA ALA A 132 -7.90 26.87 -10.59
C ALA A 132 -6.60 27.70 -10.57
N PHE A 133 -5.53 27.18 -11.17
CA PHE A 133 -4.21 27.82 -11.26
C PHE A 133 -3.86 28.35 -12.66
N TYR A 134 -4.67 28.02 -13.66
CA TYR A 134 -4.45 28.38 -15.06
C TYR A 134 -5.26 29.63 -15.42
N ASP A 135 -4.58 30.76 -15.60
CA ASP A 135 -5.21 32.04 -15.96
C ASP A 135 -4.15 32.96 -16.60
N ASP A 136 -4.56 34.11 -17.04
CA ASP A 136 -3.67 35.16 -17.57
C ASP A 136 -2.67 35.61 -16.50
N HIS A 137 -1.47 35.98 -16.92
CA HIS A 137 -0.37 36.31 -16.02
C HIS A 137 -0.70 37.40 -14.96
N ASP A 138 -1.54 38.39 -15.36
CA ASP A 138 -1.96 39.48 -14.48
C ASP A 138 -2.87 39.02 -13.32
N LYS A 139 -3.45 37.81 -13.37
CA LYS A 139 -4.30 37.23 -12.34
C LYS A 139 -3.51 36.60 -11.19
N LEU A 140 -2.20 36.42 -11.37
CA LEU A 140 -1.28 35.89 -10.35
C LEU A 140 -1.73 34.57 -9.69
N LYS A 141 -2.37 33.67 -10.47
CA LYS A 141 -2.87 32.37 -9.99
C LYS A 141 -1.83 31.25 -10.07
N THR A 142 -0.62 31.53 -10.51
CA THR A 142 0.42 30.52 -10.71
C THR A 142 0.69 29.74 -9.43
N PHE A 143 0.71 28.40 -9.53
CA PHE A 143 1.11 27.51 -8.47
C PHE A 143 2.64 27.44 -8.38
N TYR A 144 3.23 28.25 -7.52
CA TYR A 144 4.68 28.28 -7.29
C TYR A 144 5.12 27.14 -6.40
N HIS A 145 5.24 25.95 -6.98
CA HIS A 145 5.72 24.76 -6.26
C HIS A 145 6.76 24.03 -7.09
N GLY A 146 7.90 23.71 -6.50
CA GLY A 146 8.97 22.99 -7.16
C GLY A 146 10.29 23.13 -6.41
N HIS A 147 11.31 22.52 -6.95
CA HIS A 147 12.70 22.63 -6.50
C HIS A 147 13.64 22.53 -7.72
N THR A 148 14.93 22.79 -7.52
CA THR A 148 15.94 22.83 -8.59
C THR A 148 15.95 21.57 -9.49
N TYR A 149 15.63 20.40 -8.93
CA TYR A 149 15.63 19.13 -9.65
C TYR A 149 14.26 18.72 -10.20
N THR A 150 13.25 19.58 -10.13
CA THR A 150 11.94 19.34 -10.75
C THR A 150 12.11 19.11 -12.25
N ALA A 151 11.43 18.10 -12.79
CA ALA A 151 11.52 17.66 -14.19
C ALA A 151 12.96 17.30 -14.64
N ASN A 152 13.77 16.74 -13.75
CA ASN A 152 15.10 16.25 -14.11
C ASN A 152 15.01 15.28 -15.31
N PRO A 153 15.67 15.59 -16.45
CA PRO A 153 15.48 14.82 -17.68
C PRO A 153 15.95 13.37 -17.58
N VAL A 154 16.94 13.06 -16.75
CA VAL A 154 17.43 11.69 -16.55
C VAL A 154 16.40 10.86 -15.79
N SER A 155 15.81 11.41 -14.72
CA SER A 155 14.74 10.73 -13.98
C SER A 155 13.46 10.59 -14.82
N CYS A 156 13.13 11.59 -15.64
CA CYS A 156 11.99 11.51 -16.55
C CYS A 156 12.21 10.45 -17.65
N ALA A 157 13.42 10.34 -18.21
CA ALA A 157 13.75 9.29 -19.18
C ALA A 157 13.65 7.88 -18.56
N ALA A 158 14.11 7.70 -17.31
CA ALA A 158 13.93 6.44 -16.58
C ALA A 158 12.44 6.10 -16.36
N ALA A 159 11.62 7.11 -16.05
CA ALA A 159 10.19 6.91 -15.89
C ALA A 159 9.50 6.49 -17.20
N VAL A 160 9.83 7.12 -18.31
CA VAL A 160 9.31 6.74 -19.64
C VAL A 160 9.69 5.29 -19.95
N ALA A 161 10.97 4.93 -19.79
CA ALA A 161 11.45 3.56 -20.01
C ALA A 161 10.74 2.54 -19.09
N SER A 162 10.53 2.88 -17.81
CA SER A 162 9.81 2.05 -16.86
C SER A 162 8.35 1.81 -17.30
N ILE A 163 7.65 2.86 -17.74
CA ILE A 163 6.26 2.75 -18.21
C ILE A 163 6.17 1.92 -19.51
N ASP A 164 7.15 2.06 -20.40
CA ASP A 164 7.18 1.29 -21.65
C ASP A 164 7.39 -0.21 -21.39
N LEU A 165 8.14 -0.60 -20.35
CA LEU A 165 8.28 -2.00 -19.93
C LEU A 165 6.94 -2.64 -19.55
N PHE A 166 6.00 -1.91 -18.94
CA PHE A 166 4.65 -2.44 -18.67
C PHE A 166 3.90 -2.86 -19.93
N LYS A 167 4.22 -2.25 -21.09
CA LYS A 167 3.60 -2.58 -22.37
C LYS A 167 4.31 -3.75 -23.07
N SER A 168 5.63 -3.89 -22.87
CA SER A 168 6.47 -4.87 -23.58
C SER A 168 6.64 -6.22 -22.86
N ASP A 169 6.65 -6.21 -21.51
CA ASP A 169 7.13 -7.34 -20.70
C ASP A 169 6.02 -8.11 -19.97
N ASN A 170 4.76 -7.86 -20.28
CA ASN A 170 3.62 -8.52 -19.61
C ASN A 170 3.72 -8.46 -18.07
N SER A 171 4.21 -7.35 -17.52
CA SER A 171 4.51 -7.22 -16.09
C SER A 171 3.29 -7.46 -15.19
N LEU A 172 2.07 -7.09 -15.64
CA LEU A 172 0.84 -7.31 -14.88
C LEU A 172 0.40 -8.78 -14.90
N GLU A 173 0.61 -9.49 -16.01
CA GLU A 173 0.37 -10.93 -16.09
C GLU A 173 1.31 -11.70 -15.17
N ASN A 174 2.59 -11.30 -15.12
CA ASN A 174 3.54 -11.89 -14.19
C ASN A 174 3.17 -11.57 -12.73
N ALA A 175 2.69 -10.36 -12.43
CA ALA A 175 2.16 -10.02 -11.11
C ALA A 175 1.05 -10.98 -10.66
N ALA A 176 0.17 -11.42 -11.58
CA ALA A 176 -0.87 -12.39 -11.28
C ALA A 176 -0.31 -13.79 -10.96
N VAL A 177 0.79 -14.20 -11.60
CA VAL A 177 1.51 -15.45 -11.27
C VAL A 177 2.10 -15.35 -9.87
N ILE A 178 2.84 -14.27 -9.60
CA ILE A 178 3.45 -14.02 -8.28
C ILE A 178 2.38 -14.02 -7.18
N ASN A 179 1.24 -13.34 -7.41
CA ASN A 179 0.13 -13.27 -6.44
C ASN A 179 -0.38 -14.65 -6.05
N ARG A 180 -0.59 -15.55 -7.02
CA ARG A 180 -1.05 -16.93 -6.73
C ARG A 180 -0.03 -17.71 -5.91
N SER A 181 1.24 -17.67 -6.31
CA SER A 181 2.31 -18.40 -5.62
C SER A 181 2.52 -17.86 -4.19
N LEU A 182 2.53 -16.53 -4.03
CA LEU A 182 2.64 -15.87 -2.73
C LEU A 182 1.45 -16.19 -1.82
N GLY A 183 0.23 -16.15 -2.35
CA GLY A 183 -0.98 -16.51 -1.60
C GLY A 183 -0.95 -17.96 -1.11
N SER A 184 -0.52 -18.91 -1.96
CA SER A 184 -0.35 -20.32 -1.58
C SER A 184 0.70 -20.48 -0.47
N PHE A 185 1.85 -19.85 -0.62
CA PHE A 185 2.91 -19.84 0.39
C PHE A 185 2.42 -19.30 1.74
N LEU A 186 1.79 -18.12 1.75
CA LEU A 186 1.26 -17.49 2.97
C LEU A 186 0.19 -18.35 3.64
N SER A 187 -0.67 -19.01 2.87
CA SER A 187 -1.67 -19.93 3.42
C SER A 187 -1.01 -21.09 4.18
N GLY A 188 0.11 -21.65 3.67
CA GLY A 188 0.90 -22.64 4.40
C GLY A 188 1.53 -22.08 5.68
N MET A 189 2.03 -20.84 5.62
CA MET A 189 2.63 -20.19 6.81
C MET A 189 1.60 -19.84 7.89
N ALA A 190 0.34 -19.67 7.51
CA ALA A 190 -0.74 -19.44 8.46
C ALA A 190 -0.95 -20.59 9.45
N GLU A 191 -0.48 -21.80 9.14
CA GLU A 191 -0.55 -22.97 10.06
C GLU A 191 0.44 -22.89 11.22
N LEU A 192 1.49 -22.09 11.11
CA LEU A 192 2.48 -21.93 12.18
C LEU A 192 1.84 -21.30 13.44
N SER A 193 2.18 -21.83 14.60
CA SER A 193 1.56 -21.45 15.89
C SER A 193 1.75 -19.97 16.25
N PHE A 194 2.81 -19.36 15.78
CA PHE A 194 3.19 -17.97 16.04
C PHE A 194 2.80 -17.00 14.92
N VAL A 195 2.11 -17.45 13.84
CA VAL A 195 1.58 -16.61 12.79
C VAL A 195 0.09 -16.36 13.04
N GLY A 196 -0.24 -15.17 13.49
CA GLY A 196 -1.61 -14.79 13.85
C GLY A 196 -2.49 -14.38 12.66
N ASP A 197 -1.87 -13.75 11.66
CA ASP A 197 -2.56 -13.27 10.46
C ASP A 197 -1.64 -13.36 9.24
N VAL A 198 -2.22 -13.66 8.10
CA VAL A 198 -1.59 -13.55 6.78
C VAL A 198 -2.47 -12.71 5.87
N ARG A 199 -1.85 -11.86 5.07
CA ARG A 199 -2.56 -10.98 4.14
C ARG A 199 -1.73 -10.71 2.90
N SER A 200 -2.38 -10.58 1.75
CA SER A 200 -1.69 -10.28 0.50
C SER A 200 -2.56 -9.47 -0.44
N ILE A 201 -1.90 -8.73 -1.31
CA ILE A 201 -2.51 -8.05 -2.45
C ILE A 201 -1.45 -7.93 -3.57
N GLY A 202 -1.77 -8.43 -4.75
CA GLY A 202 -0.81 -8.47 -5.86
C GLY A 202 0.49 -9.16 -5.48
N VAL A 203 1.62 -8.45 -5.58
CA VAL A 203 2.96 -8.98 -5.29
C VAL A 203 3.45 -8.63 -3.88
N VAL A 204 2.54 -8.20 -3.02
CA VAL A 204 2.81 -7.88 -1.62
C VAL A 204 2.12 -8.89 -0.72
N GLY A 205 2.85 -9.42 0.24
CA GLY A 205 2.32 -10.32 1.26
C GLY A 205 2.93 -10.05 2.62
N ALA A 206 2.19 -10.31 3.68
CA ALA A 206 2.66 -10.11 5.03
C ALA A 206 2.13 -11.18 6.00
N MET A 207 2.91 -11.46 7.03
CA MET A 207 2.55 -12.31 8.17
C MET A 207 2.70 -11.49 9.44
N GLU A 208 1.69 -11.49 10.29
CA GLU A 208 1.79 -10.89 11.62
C GLU A 208 2.08 -11.95 12.67
N LEU A 209 3.17 -11.77 13.40
CA LEU A 209 3.65 -12.69 14.41
C LEU A 209 3.00 -12.38 15.76
N VAL A 210 2.56 -13.43 16.46
CA VAL A 210 1.88 -13.35 17.75
C VAL A 210 2.39 -14.43 18.70
N LYS A 211 2.28 -14.19 20.01
CA LYS A 211 2.52 -15.20 21.04
C LYS A 211 1.40 -16.21 21.11
N ASP A 212 0.18 -15.74 20.95
CA ASP A 212 -1.02 -16.56 21.02
C ASP A 212 -2.01 -16.15 19.93
N LYS A 213 -2.38 -17.11 19.08
CA LYS A 213 -3.30 -16.86 17.94
C LYS A 213 -4.72 -16.57 18.39
N LYS A 214 -5.17 -17.15 19.52
CA LYS A 214 -6.56 -17.00 19.99
C LYS A 214 -6.79 -15.61 20.58
N THR A 215 -5.85 -15.16 21.42
CA THR A 215 -5.93 -13.84 22.04
C THR A 215 -5.36 -12.73 21.14
N LYS A 216 -4.64 -13.10 20.08
CA LYS A 216 -3.88 -12.20 19.20
C LYS A 216 -2.79 -11.42 19.97
N GLU A 217 -2.28 -12.00 21.08
CA GLU A 217 -1.26 -11.36 21.90
C GLU A 217 0.02 -11.14 21.09
N PRO A 218 0.47 -9.89 20.92
CA PRO A 218 1.69 -9.61 20.16
C PRO A 218 2.93 -9.96 20.98
N PHE A 219 4.04 -10.21 20.29
CA PHE A 219 5.36 -10.19 20.94
C PHE A 219 5.67 -8.77 21.43
N GLY A 220 6.30 -8.67 22.61
CA GLY A 220 6.74 -7.40 23.17
C GLY A 220 7.80 -6.73 22.29
N LEU A 221 7.81 -5.40 22.25
CA LEU A 221 8.79 -4.65 21.44
C LEU A 221 10.24 -5.00 21.77
N ASN A 222 10.54 -5.33 23.03
CA ASN A 222 11.88 -5.70 23.49
C ASN A 222 12.30 -7.10 23.04
N GLU A 223 11.37 -7.97 22.68
CA GLU A 223 11.66 -9.35 22.22
C GLU A 223 12.23 -9.36 20.79
N ARG A 224 11.93 -8.32 19.99
CA ARG A 224 12.49 -8.08 18.66
C ARG A 224 12.46 -9.29 17.72
N VAL A 225 11.42 -10.12 17.80
CA VAL A 225 11.28 -11.39 17.05
C VAL A 225 11.46 -11.19 15.53
N GLY A 226 10.90 -10.10 14.99
CA GLY A 226 11.12 -9.76 13.58
C GLY A 226 12.59 -9.52 13.23
N LEU A 227 13.39 -8.94 14.15
CA LEU A 227 14.83 -8.75 13.92
C LEU A 227 15.59 -10.09 13.93
N ASP A 228 15.18 -11.04 14.76
CA ASP A 228 15.82 -12.37 14.80
C ASP A 228 15.53 -13.15 13.52
N ILE A 229 14.29 -13.05 12.98
CA ILE A 229 13.95 -13.59 11.67
C ILE A 229 14.78 -12.91 10.56
N TYR A 230 14.95 -11.59 10.61
CA TYR A 230 15.81 -10.87 9.68
C TYR A 230 17.25 -11.36 9.70
N LYS A 231 17.86 -11.56 10.89
CA LYS A 231 19.24 -12.07 11.02
C LYS A 231 19.37 -13.48 10.44
N ARG A 232 18.46 -14.40 10.81
CA ARG A 232 18.40 -15.75 10.22
C ARG A 232 18.21 -15.71 8.70
N GLY A 233 17.44 -14.73 8.21
CA GLY A 233 17.28 -14.47 6.79
C GLY A 233 18.61 -14.16 6.10
N LEU A 234 19.42 -13.26 6.66
CA LEU A 234 20.74 -12.93 6.13
C LEU A 234 21.69 -14.15 6.10
N GLU A 235 21.68 -14.99 7.13
CA GLU A 235 22.46 -16.24 7.19
C GLU A 235 22.03 -17.25 6.10
N ASN A 236 20.78 -17.16 5.64
CA ASN A 236 20.22 -18.00 4.58
C ASN A 236 20.11 -17.27 3.20
N ASN A 237 20.85 -16.17 3.02
CA ASN A 237 20.87 -15.38 1.80
C ASN A 237 19.47 -14.88 1.37
N LEU A 238 18.60 -14.56 2.33
CA LEU A 238 17.29 -14.00 2.09
C LEU A 238 17.06 -12.75 2.96
N LEU A 239 16.85 -11.61 2.33
CA LEU A 239 16.56 -10.35 3.02
C LEU A 239 15.06 -10.27 3.36
N LEU A 240 14.70 -10.62 4.59
CA LEU A 240 13.35 -10.48 5.15
C LEU A 240 13.31 -9.29 6.10
N ARG A 241 12.92 -8.12 5.61
CA ARG A 241 12.84 -6.91 6.43
C ARG A 241 11.57 -6.92 7.29
N PRO A 242 11.67 -6.76 8.63
CA PRO A 242 10.50 -6.69 9.50
C PRO A 242 9.94 -5.26 9.64
N LEU A 243 8.64 -5.18 9.94
CA LEU A 243 7.99 -4.02 10.54
C LEU A 243 7.49 -4.42 11.94
N GLY A 244 8.36 -4.32 12.96
CA GLY A 244 8.05 -4.85 14.27
C GLY A 244 7.81 -6.37 14.24
N ASN A 245 6.59 -6.79 14.54
CA ASN A 245 6.15 -8.18 14.48
C ASN A 245 5.58 -8.61 13.12
N VAL A 246 5.70 -7.78 12.09
CA VAL A 246 5.23 -8.10 10.74
C VAL A 246 6.41 -8.43 9.85
N ILE A 247 6.42 -9.64 9.29
CA ILE A 247 7.34 -10.05 8.23
C ILE A 247 6.61 -9.90 6.91
N TYR A 248 7.25 -9.29 5.91
CA TYR A 248 6.58 -9.05 4.64
C TYR A 248 7.46 -9.36 3.43
N PHE A 249 6.79 -9.68 2.35
CA PHE A 249 7.33 -9.81 0.99
C PHE A 249 6.83 -8.64 0.16
N PHE A 250 7.74 -8.01 -0.57
CA PHE A 250 7.45 -6.92 -1.50
C PHE A 250 8.19 -7.23 -2.79
N LEU A 251 7.66 -8.21 -3.53
CA LEU A 251 8.37 -8.89 -4.61
C LEU A 251 8.48 -8.01 -5.86
N PRO A 252 9.63 -8.03 -6.57
CA PRO A 252 9.73 -7.38 -7.88
C PRO A 252 8.75 -8.00 -8.88
N LEU A 253 8.18 -7.18 -9.77
CA LEU A 253 7.27 -7.66 -10.82
C LEU A 253 7.92 -8.60 -11.83
N CYS A 254 9.24 -8.55 -11.96
CA CYS A 254 10.02 -9.40 -12.86
C CYS A 254 10.47 -10.73 -12.24
N THR A 255 10.08 -11.03 -10.98
CA THR A 255 10.44 -12.28 -10.30
C THR A 255 9.88 -13.47 -11.05
N LYS A 256 10.73 -14.44 -11.38
CA LYS A 256 10.38 -15.67 -12.11
C LYS A 256 9.90 -16.77 -11.17
N SER A 257 9.23 -17.77 -11.70
CA SER A 257 8.70 -18.90 -10.91
C SER A 257 9.77 -19.64 -10.12
N GLU A 258 10.93 -19.91 -10.75
CA GLU A 258 12.04 -20.59 -10.09
C GLU A 258 12.64 -19.77 -8.94
N GLU A 259 12.65 -18.44 -9.09
CA GLU A 259 13.08 -17.53 -8.02
C GLU A 259 12.06 -17.48 -6.87
N LEU A 260 10.76 -17.56 -7.16
CA LEU A 260 9.72 -17.66 -6.14
C LEU A 260 9.87 -18.95 -5.32
N ASP A 261 10.11 -20.09 -6.00
CA ASP A 261 10.30 -21.38 -5.34
C ASP A 261 11.53 -21.35 -4.38
N ASP A 262 12.64 -20.76 -4.82
CA ASP A 262 13.84 -20.58 -3.97
C ASP A 262 13.56 -19.64 -2.77
N ILE A 263 12.92 -18.48 -3.02
CA ILE A 263 12.56 -17.51 -1.99
C ILE A 263 11.67 -18.16 -0.91
N PHE A 264 10.62 -18.88 -1.33
CA PHE A 264 9.66 -19.47 -0.41
C PHE A 264 10.24 -20.69 0.32
N SER A 265 11.09 -21.47 -0.33
CA SER A 265 11.83 -22.57 0.31
C SER A 265 12.73 -22.03 1.44
N ARG A 266 13.55 -21.02 1.17
CA ARG A 266 14.40 -20.37 2.19
C ARG A 266 13.56 -19.75 3.31
N ALA A 267 12.51 -19.03 2.96
CA ALA A 267 11.60 -18.42 3.95
C ALA A 267 10.98 -19.48 4.87
N SER A 268 10.57 -20.64 4.32
CA SER A 268 10.05 -21.75 5.11
C SER A 268 11.07 -22.28 6.10
N ILE A 269 12.32 -22.47 5.69
CA ILE A 269 13.42 -22.93 6.58
C ILE A 269 13.65 -21.91 7.70
N ILE A 270 13.71 -20.61 7.36
CA ILE A 270 13.94 -19.53 8.32
C ILE A 270 12.83 -19.46 9.36
N LEU A 271 11.58 -19.64 8.93
CA LEU A 271 10.39 -19.53 9.79
C LEU A 271 10.15 -20.81 10.61
N SER A 272 10.48 -21.99 10.09
CA SER A 272 10.28 -23.27 10.80
C SER A 272 11.40 -23.59 11.79
N GLY A 273 12.53 -22.94 11.73
CA GLY A 273 13.71 -23.16 12.58
C GLY A 273 13.73 -22.32 13.86
N GLY A 274 12.55 -21.86 14.33
CA GLY A 274 12.38 -21.09 15.56
C GLY A 274 11.87 -21.90 16.72
#